data_7c27e337523b970e12d0ac0dff352ce2
#
_entry.id   7c27e337523b970e12d0ac0dff352ce2
#
_cell.length_a   1.000
_cell.length_b   1.000
_cell.length_c   1.000
_cell.angle_alpha   90.00
_cell.angle_beta   90.00
_cell.angle_gamma   90.00
#
_symmetry.space_group_name_H-M   'P 1'
#
loop_
_entity.id
_entity.type
_entity.pdbx_description
1 polymer ?
#
loop_
_entity_poly.entity_id
_entity_poly.type
_entity_poly.pdbx_seq_one_letter_code
_entity_poly.pdbx_strand_id
1 'polypeptide(L)'
;MRIAPDSFLKRILFLGPSVIVTGSIVGSGSIALSPLLGAAAGFSLLWWILLSLWSKPLIQAEISRYVVATKKTFLESFAEMPGPKTNFNNKQASWLVWFMFIGVIPSVAGMGGLIGAVAESGYLMISIISVETWVFLLCLITWLILYIGGYQSLEKILLAMVFTFSIVTLIIAIAMQSTPFSIQADDILGGLSFKFPTEHTALALAVFGFTGISYGEIMAYTYWCKEKGYSNHDGDPKQVKNWIKTCLLYTSPSPRDRH
;
A
#
# COMPACT_ATOMS: atom_id res chain seq x y z
N MET A 1 8.56 24.67 13.22
CA MET A 1 8.17 24.31 11.84
C MET A 1 9.22 23.45 11.20
N ARG A 2 8.87 22.37 10.51
CA ARG A 2 9.84 21.58 9.73
C ARG A 2 9.97 22.23 8.36
N ILE A 3 11.19 22.60 7.99
CA ILE A 3 11.49 23.19 6.67
C ILE A 3 11.57 22.04 5.65
N ALA A 4 10.99 22.25 4.47
CA ALA A 4 11.05 21.25 3.41
C ALA A 4 12.51 20.98 2.97
N PRO A 5 12.90 19.70 2.80
CA PRO A 5 14.26 19.36 2.40
C PRO A 5 14.56 19.85 0.98
N ASP A 6 15.71 20.48 0.81
CA ASP A 6 16.20 21.09 -0.43
C ASP A 6 17.11 20.16 -1.26
N SER A 7 17.75 19.17 -0.60
CA SER A 7 18.66 18.22 -1.26
C SER A 7 18.09 16.80 -1.31
N PHE A 8 18.53 16.00 -2.30
CA PHE A 8 18.11 14.61 -2.49
C PHE A 8 18.37 13.74 -1.24
N LEU A 9 19.55 13.82 -0.64
CA LEU A 9 19.89 13.06 0.57
C LEU A 9 19.00 13.41 1.76
N LYS A 10 18.68 14.69 1.95
CA LYS A 10 17.77 15.11 3.00
C LYS A 10 16.33 14.61 2.75
N ARG A 11 15.89 14.52 1.49
CA ARG A 11 14.56 13.97 1.14
C ARG A 11 14.41 12.50 1.51
N ILE A 12 15.48 11.71 1.37
CA ILE A 12 15.48 10.28 1.75
C ILE A 12 15.12 10.11 3.23
N LEU A 13 15.55 11.01 4.11
CA LEU A 13 15.23 10.95 5.54
C LEU A 13 13.74 11.23 5.85
N PHE A 14 13.00 11.75 4.89
CA PHE A 14 11.55 12.03 5.01
C PHE A 14 10.67 10.98 4.35
N LEU A 15 11.20 9.87 3.86
CA LEU A 15 10.45 8.82 3.16
C LEU A 15 9.53 7.97 4.07
N GLY A 16 9.42 8.30 5.37
CA GLY A 16 8.62 7.53 6.33
C GLY A 16 7.22 7.13 5.88
N PRO A 17 6.36 8.07 5.41
CA PRO A 17 5.04 7.71 4.91
C PRO A 17 5.08 6.69 3.78
N SER A 18 6.03 6.81 2.86
CA SER A 18 6.19 5.89 1.74
C SER A 18 6.68 4.51 2.17
N VAL A 19 7.54 4.44 3.18
CA VAL A 19 8.00 3.17 3.78
C VAL A 19 6.83 2.43 4.43
N ILE A 20 5.98 3.15 5.17
CA ILE A 20 4.79 2.56 5.82
C ILE A 20 3.82 2.04 4.77
N VAL A 21 3.56 2.82 3.70
CA VAL A 21 2.73 2.37 2.57
C VAL A 21 3.32 1.11 1.94
N THR A 22 4.63 1.08 1.67
CA THR A 22 5.29 -0.09 1.09
C THR A 22 5.13 -1.32 1.99
N GLY A 23 5.29 -1.17 3.30
CA GLY A 23 5.07 -2.24 4.27
C GLY A 23 3.63 -2.76 4.27
N SER A 24 2.64 -1.88 4.12
CA SER A 24 1.22 -2.27 4.02
C SER A 24 0.92 -3.02 2.72
N ILE A 25 1.50 -2.58 1.60
CA ILE A 25 1.26 -3.16 0.27
C ILE A 25 1.81 -4.57 0.16
N VAL A 26 3.01 -4.82 0.71
CA VAL A 26 3.69 -6.13 0.66
C VAL A 26 3.00 -7.20 1.52
N GLY A 27 1.76 -6.99 1.94
CA GLY A 27 0.96 -7.95 2.71
C GLY A 27 0.13 -8.89 1.83
N SER A 28 -1.17 -8.65 1.84
CA SER A 28 -2.19 -9.54 1.28
C SER A 28 -2.11 -9.77 -0.22
N GLY A 29 -1.92 -8.70 -0.98
CA GLY A 29 -1.93 -8.77 -2.45
C GLY A 29 -0.70 -9.48 -2.99
N SER A 30 0.48 -9.08 -2.52
CA SER A 30 1.73 -9.57 -3.08
C SER A 30 2.13 -10.96 -2.56
N ILE A 31 1.84 -11.27 -1.29
CA ILE A 31 2.29 -12.54 -0.68
C ILE A 31 1.25 -13.66 -0.87
N ALA A 32 -0.04 -13.34 -0.82
CA ALA A 32 -1.08 -14.37 -0.88
C ALA A 32 -1.74 -14.47 -2.27
N LEU A 33 -2.29 -13.37 -2.78
CA LEU A 33 -3.13 -13.42 -3.98
C LEU A 33 -2.33 -13.52 -5.28
N SER A 34 -1.16 -12.89 -5.38
CA SER A 34 -0.36 -12.98 -6.61
C SER A 34 0.19 -14.39 -6.88
N PRO A 35 0.73 -15.13 -5.88
CA PRO A 35 1.08 -16.54 -6.07
C PRO A 35 -0.12 -17.42 -6.39
N LEU A 36 -1.28 -17.18 -5.76
CA LEU A 36 -2.51 -17.92 -6.05
C LEU A 36 -2.94 -17.73 -7.52
N LEU A 37 -2.88 -16.51 -8.04
CA LEU A 37 -3.14 -16.23 -9.45
C LEU A 37 -2.12 -16.93 -10.36
N GLY A 38 -0.85 -16.91 -9.99
CA GLY A 38 0.21 -17.63 -10.71
C GLY A 38 -0.01 -19.14 -10.76
N ALA A 39 -0.45 -19.73 -9.63
CA ALA A 39 -0.81 -21.15 -9.57
C ALA A 39 -2.03 -21.50 -10.44
N ALA A 40 -3.02 -20.61 -10.52
CA ALA A 40 -4.26 -20.83 -11.27
C ALA A 40 -4.10 -20.56 -12.78
N ALA A 41 -3.40 -19.50 -13.16
CA ALA A 41 -3.35 -18.98 -14.53
C ALA A 41 -1.93 -18.95 -15.15
N GLY A 42 -0.92 -19.45 -14.43
CA GLY A 42 0.47 -19.33 -14.86
C GLY A 42 0.88 -17.88 -15.06
N PHE A 43 1.67 -17.62 -16.10
CA PHE A 43 2.11 -16.27 -16.45
C PHE A 43 1.11 -15.46 -17.27
N SER A 44 -0.02 -16.05 -17.74
CA SER A 44 -0.93 -15.41 -18.70
C SER A 44 -1.48 -14.04 -18.27
N LEU A 45 -1.55 -13.78 -16.97
CA LEU A 45 -2.01 -12.51 -16.38
C LEU A 45 -0.88 -11.65 -15.81
N LEU A 46 0.37 -11.87 -16.19
CA LEU A 46 1.50 -11.04 -15.76
C LEU A 46 1.30 -9.56 -16.14
N TRP A 47 0.85 -9.30 -17.38
CA TRP A 47 0.54 -7.94 -17.85
C TRP A 47 -0.53 -7.25 -17.00
N TRP A 48 -1.50 -8.00 -16.48
CA TRP A 48 -2.58 -7.47 -15.63
C TRP A 48 -2.07 -7.01 -14.27
N ILE A 49 -1.16 -7.78 -13.67
CA ILE A 49 -0.46 -7.41 -12.43
C ILE A 49 0.39 -6.16 -12.67
N LEU A 50 1.16 -6.12 -13.75
CA LEU A 50 1.99 -4.96 -14.11
C LEU A 50 1.14 -3.72 -14.35
N LEU A 51 -0.02 -3.85 -15.00
CA LEU A 51 -0.96 -2.74 -15.19
C LEU A 51 -1.46 -2.19 -13.85
N SER A 52 -1.80 -3.07 -12.90
CA SER A 52 -2.19 -2.67 -11.54
C SER A 52 -1.08 -1.90 -10.83
N LEU A 53 0.14 -2.44 -10.86
CA LEU A 53 1.31 -1.82 -10.22
C LEU A 53 1.70 -0.48 -10.84
N TRP A 54 1.37 -0.25 -12.12
CA TRP A 54 1.73 0.97 -12.83
C TRP A 54 0.68 2.06 -12.73
N SER A 55 -0.61 1.71 -12.78
CA SER A 55 -1.72 2.66 -12.78
C SER A 55 -1.95 3.30 -11.41
N LYS A 56 -1.86 2.55 -10.35
CA LYS A 56 -2.22 3.02 -9.00
C LYS A 56 -1.26 4.06 -8.40
N PRO A 57 0.08 3.96 -8.57
CA PRO A 57 0.99 5.01 -8.14
C PRO A 57 0.74 6.37 -8.79
N LEU A 58 0.19 6.40 -10.00
CA LEU A 58 -0.20 7.67 -10.64
C LEU A 58 -1.31 8.37 -9.86
N ILE A 59 -2.32 7.61 -9.43
CA ILE A 59 -3.41 8.13 -8.60
C ILE A 59 -2.88 8.61 -7.25
N GLN A 60 -2.00 7.82 -6.62
CA GLN A 60 -1.36 8.21 -5.35
C GLN A 60 -0.57 9.50 -5.50
N ALA A 61 0.18 9.67 -6.59
CA ALA A 61 0.96 10.86 -6.85
C ALA A 61 0.08 12.12 -6.89
N GLU A 62 -1.06 12.07 -7.58
CA GLU A 62 -1.97 13.22 -7.67
C GLU A 62 -2.64 13.53 -6.30
N ILE A 63 -3.07 12.51 -5.58
CA ILE A 63 -3.62 12.68 -4.22
C ILE A 63 -2.56 13.28 -3.29
N SER A 64 -1.32 12.82 -3.39
CA SER A 64 -0.20 13.33 -2.60
C SER A 64 0.06 14.83 -2.86
N ARG A 65 0.06 15.25 -4.14
CA ARG A 65 0.16 16.64 -4.52
C ARG A 65 -0.95 17.48 -3.92
N TYR A 66 -2.19 16.98 -4.02
CA TYR A 66 -3.35 17.65 -3.49
C TYR A 66 -3.24 17.84 -1.98
N VAL A 67 -2.90 16.82 -1.22
CA VAL A 67 -2.76 16.87 0.25
C VAL A 67 -1.67 17.84 0.69
N VAL A 68 -0.52 17.81 0.02
CA VAL A 68 0.57 18.75 0.31
C VAL A 68 0.14 20.19 0.02
N ALA A 69 -0.50 20.44 -1.13
CA ALA A 69 -0.90 21.77 -1.54
C ALA A 69 -2.04 22.36 -0.69
N THR A 70 -3.05 21.56 -0.36
CA THR A 70 -4.26 22.01 0.33
C THR A 70 -4.21 21.83 1.84
N LYS A 71 -3.27 21.03 2.37
CA LYS A 71 -3.16 20.60 3.77
C LYS A 71 -4.35 19.76 4.26
N LYS A 72 -5.26 19.38 3.37
CA LYS A 72 -6.45 18.60 3.68
C LYS A 72 -6.15 17.10 3.60
N THR A 73 -6.67 16.35 4.55
CA THR A 73 -6.65 14.89 4.49
C THR A 73 -7.67 14.38 3.47
N PHE A 74 -7.58 13.09 3.16
CA PHE A 74 -8.49 12.45 2.23
C PHE A 74 -9.97 12.62 2.61
N LEU A 75 -10.33 12.36 3.88
CA LEU A 75 -11.71 12.51 4.34
C LEU A 75 -12.19 13.97 4.34
N GLU A 76 -11.34 14.92 4.71
CA GLU A 76 -11.65 16.35 4.63
C GLU A 76 -11.97 16.76 3.19
N SER A 77 -11.18 16.28 2.24
CA SER A 77 -11.37 16.54 0.82
C SER A 77 -12.67 15.93 0.27
N PHE A 78 -12.97 14.70 0.67
CA PHE A 78 -14.20 14.01 0.26
C PHE A 78 -15.46 14.61 0.88
N ALA A 79 -15.38 15.18 2.09
CA ALA A 79 -16.50 15.88 2.72
C ALA A 79 -16.91 17.15 1.96
N GLU A 80 -15.98 17.76 1.23
CA GLU A 80 -16.23 18.98 0.43
C GLU A 80 -16.73 18.68 -1.00
N MET A 81 -16.67 17.42 -1.45
CA MET A 81 -17.08 17.06 -2.80
C MET A 81 -18.53 17.44 -3.08
N PRO A 82 -18.84 17.91 -4.33
CA PRO A 82 -20.18 18.26 -4.73
C PRO A 82 -21.10 17.03 -4.73
N GLY A 83 -22.39 17.25 -4.49
CA GLY A 83 -23.42 16.23 -4.49
C GLY A 83 -24.27 16.23 -3.21
N PRO A 84 -25.09 15.20 -2.99
CA PRO A 84 -25.92 15.10 -1.79
C PRO A 84 -25.08 15.14 -0.51
N LYS A 85 -25.46 15.99 0.43
CA LYS A 85 -24.81 16.12 1.73
C LYS A 85 -25.77 15.76 2.85
N THR A 86 -25.29 15.03 3.82
CA THR A 86 -26.03 14.71 5.05
C THR A 86 -25.49 15.56 6.20
N ASN A 87 -26.39 16.09 7.02
CA ASN A 87 -26.02 16.80 8.23
C ASN A 87 -25.89 15.81 9.38
N PHE A 88 -24.70 15.71 9.94
CA PHE A 88 -24.44 14.92 11.11
C PHE A 88 -23.74 15.79 12.15
N ASN A 89 -24.35 15.96 13.31
CA ASN A 89 -23.82 16.73 14.43
C ASN A 89 -23.28 18.12 14.03
N ASN A 90 -24.12 18.91 13.33
CA ASN A 90 -23.80 20.24 12.78
C ASN A 90 -22.64 20.30 11.74
N LYS A 91 -22.21 19.17 11.23
CA LYS A 91 -21.22 19.08 10.14
C LYS A 91 -21.87 18.45 8.92
N GLN A 92 -21.55 19.01 7.75
CA GLN A 92 -22.00 18.44 6.48
C GLN A 92 -21.00 17.41 6.01
N ALA A 93 -21.47 16.20 5.73
CA ALA A 93 -20.70 15.13 5.11
C ALA A 93 -21.26 14.80 3.72
N SER A 94 -20.39 14.75 2.72
CA SER A 94 -20.75 14.29 1.38
C SER A 94 -21.17 12.81 1.40
N TRP A 95 -22.05 12.40 0.49
CA TRP A 95 -22.43 11.01 0.28
C TRP A 95 -21.24 10.07 0.06
N LEU A 96 -20.15 10.57 -0.51
CA LEU A 96 -18.92 9.82 -0.72
C LEU A 96 -18.27 9.37 0.59
N VAL A 97 -18.34 10.16 1.64
CA VAL A 97 -17.83 9.77 2.97
C VAL A 97 -18.60 8.56 3.50
N TRP A 98 -19.92 8.54 3.32
CA TRP A 98 -20.75 7.40 3.71
C TRP A 98 -20.48 6.16 2.88
N PHE A 99 -20.31 6.32 1.56
CA PHE A 99 -19.93 5.24 0.67
C PHE A 99 -18.57 4.61 1.10
N MET A 100 -17.62 5.45 1.46
CA MET A 100 -16.33 4.96 1.97
C MET A 100 -16.47 4.25 3.32
N PHE A 101 -17.30 4.79 4.21
CA PHE A 101 -17.55 4.16 5.51
C PHE A 101 -18.15 2.75 5.36
N ILE A 102 -19.08 2.57 4.44
CA ILE A 102 -19.64 1.24 4.11
C ILE A 102 -18.54 0.32 3.58
N GLY A 103 -17.60 0.82 2.77
CA GLY A 103 -16.47 0.06 2.25
C GLY A 103 -15.45 -0.38 3.31
N VAL A 104 -15.41 0.28 4.46
CA VAL A 104 -14.52 -0.12 5.58
C VAL A 104 -14.96 -1.45 6.21
N ILE A 105 -16.26 -1.73 6.26
CA ILE A 105 -16.79 -2.95 6.91
C ILE A 105 -16.19 -4.23 6.30
N PRO A 106 -16.30 -4.49 4.99
CA PRO A 106 -15.66 -5.66 4.38
C PRO A 106 -14.13 -5.64 4.47
N SER A 107 -13.51 -4.46 4.51
CA SER A 107 -12.05 -4.35 4.69
C SER A 107 -11.59 -4.85 6.06
N VAL A 108 -12.34 -4.57 7.13
CA VAL A 108 -12.04 -5.09 8.47
C VAL A 108 -12.16 -6.61 8.51
N ALA A 109 -13.20 -7.17 7.89
CA ALA A 109 -13.35 -8.62 7.76
C ALA A 109 -12.18 -9.26 6.99
N GLY A 110 -11.72 -8.62 5.89
CA GLY A 110 -10.55 -9.04 5.13
C GLY A 110 -9.26 -9.06 5.95
N MET A 111 -9.06 -8.09 6.84
CA MET A 111 -7.90 -8.06 7.75
C MET A 111 -7.93 -9.25 8.73
N GLY A 112 -9.10 -9.64 9.21
CA GLY A 112 -9.25 -10.85 10.04
C GLY A 112 -8.77 -12.11 9.31
N GLY A 113 -9.12 -12.25 8.03
CA GLY A 113 -8.63 -13.36 7.19
C GLY A 113 -7.11 -13.38 7.02
N LEU A 114 -6.47 -12.21 6.91
CA LEU A 114 -5.01 -12.12 6.82
C LEU A 114 -4.32 -12.56 8.11
N ILE A 115 -4.82 -12.13 9.27
CA ILE A 115 -4.29 -12.57 10.57
C ILE A 115 -4.45 -14.09 10.71
N GLY A 116 -5.60 -14.64 10.30
CA GLY A 116 -5.85 -16.07 10.26
C GLY A 116 -4.84 -16.84 9.41
N ALA A 117 -4.56 -16.37 8.18
CA ALA A 117 -3.58 -16.99 7.29
C ALA A 117 -2.15 -17.00 7.87
N VAL A 118 -1.75 -15.89 8.53
CA VAL A 118 -0.46 -15.83 9.24
C VAL A 118 -0.42 -16.78 10.41
N ALA A 119 -1.51 -16.89 11.18
CA ALA A 119 -1.64 -17.82 12.31
C ALA A 119 -1.57 -19.27 11.87
N GLU A 120 -2.23 -19.64 10.76
CA GLU A 120 -2.11 -20.96 10.14
C GLU A 120 -0.68 -21.28 9.73
N SER A 121 0.01 -20.31 9.11
CA SER A 121 1.43 -20.46 8.76
C SER A 121 2.30 -20.68 10.00
N GLY A 122 2.02 -19.98 11.10
CA GLY A 122 2.66 -20.18 12.39
C GLY A 122 2.40 -21.58 12.97
N TYR A 123 1.18 -22.08 12.87
CA TYR A 123 0.81 -23.42 13.29
C TYR A 123 1.54 -24.51 12.47
N LEU A 124 1.68 -24.32 11.17
CA LEU A 124 2.44 -25.25 10.32
C LEU A 124 3.93 -25.32 10.71
N MET A 125 4.49 -24.22 11.23
CA MET A 125 5.88 -24.19 11.71
C MET A 125 6.02 -24.77 13.12
N ILE A 126 5.07 -24.46 14.01
CA ILE A 126 5.09 -24.87 15.43
C ILE A 126 3.68 -25.36 15.79
N SER A 127 3.44 -26.64 15.53
CA SER A 127 2.13 -27.29 15.72
C SER A 127 1.67 -27.45 17.18
N ILE A 128 2.56 -27.17 18.14
CA ILE A 128 2.25 -27.23 19.58
C ILE A 128 1.29 -26.09 19.98
N ILE A 129 1.34 -24.95 19.27
CA ILE A 129 0.53 -23.76 19.55
C ILE A 129 -0.68 -23.77 18.62
N SER A 130 -1.90 -23.74 19.16
CA SER A 130 -3.12 -23.73 18.32
C SER A 130 -3.24 -22.43 17.49
N VAL A 131 -3.99 -22.50 16.40
CA VAL A 131 -4.21 -21.34 15.48
C VAL A 131 -4.81 -20.16 16.24
N GLU A 132 -5.77 -20.40 17.15
CA GLU A 132 -6.41 -19.37 17.95
C GLU A 132 -5.39 -18.68 18.89
N THR A 133 -4.47 -19.43 19.45
CA THR A 133 -3.40 -18.88 20.29
C THR A 133 -2.45 -18.04 19.45
N TRP A 134 -2.11 -18.46 18.23
CA TRP A 134 -1.34 -17.66 17.30
C TRP A 134 -2.02 -16.35 16.94
N VAL A 135 -3.33 -16.37 16.65
CA VAL A 135 -4.12 -15.15 16.40
C VAL A 135 -4.02 -14.19 17.58
N PHE A 136 -4.25 -14.70 18.80
CA PHE A 136 -4.16 -13.89 20.02
C PHE A 136 -2.77 -13.27 20.20
N LEU A 137 -1.71 -14.05 20.04
CA LEU A 137 -0.32 -13.58 20.17
C LEU A 137 0.01 -12.51 19.12
N LEU A 138 -0.39 -12.71 17.87
CA LEU A 138 -0.18 -11.74 16.79
C LEU A 138 -0.90 -10.42 17.08
N CYS A 139 -2.16 -10.47 17.51
CA CYS A 139 -2.92 -9.29 17.90
C CYS A 139 -2.28 -8.57 19.09
N LEU A 140 -1.84 -9.31 20.11
CA LEU A 140 -1.19 -8.76 21.30
C LEU A 140 0.14 -8.08 20.94
N ILE A 141 0.98 -8.74 20.14
CA ILE A 141 2.26 -8.19 19.69
C ILE A 141 2.04 -6.90 18.88
N THR A 142 1.09 -6.93 17.95
CA THR A 142 0.76 -5.77 17.14
C THR A 142 0.27 -4.62 18.01
N TRP A 143 -0.61 -4.90 18.96
CA TRP A 143 -1.11 -3.90 19.90
C TRP A 143 0.01 -3.30 20.76
N LEU A 144 0.91 -4.13 21.29
CA LEU A 144 2.06 -3.66 22.07
C LEU A 144 3.00 -2.77 21.25
N ILE A 145 3.30 -3.16 20.00
CA ILE A 145 4.14 -2.37 19.10
C ILE A 145 3.52 -0.99 18.86
N LEU A 146 2.22 -0.93 18.61
CA LEU A 146 1.52 0.34 18.36
C LEU A 146 1.39 1.19 19.62
N TYR A 147 1.13 0.57 20.76
CA TYR A 147 0.93 1.28 22.04
C TYR A 147 2.24 1.90 22.55
N ILE A 148 3.34 1.16 22.51
CA ILE A 148 4.62 1.59 23.07
C ILE A 148 5.43 2.41 22.06
N GLY A 149 5.38 2.04 20.79
CA GLY A 149 6.35 2.50 19.81
C GLY A 149 6.01 3.77 19.06
N GLY A 150 4.73 4.15 18.98
CA GLY A 150 4.29 5.28 18.15
C GLY A 150 4.72 5.18 16.68
N TYR A 151 4.56 6.29 15.95
CA TYR A 151 4.84 6.37 14.51
C TYR A 151 6.29 6.01 14.12
N GLN A 152 7.27 6.47 14.88
CA GLN A 152 8.70 6.26 14.55
C GLN A 152 9.14 4.80 14.67
N SER A 153 8.61 4.08 15.66
CA SER A 153 8.91 2.66 15.83
C SER A 153 8.26 1.83 14.74
N LEU A 154 7.01 2.16 14.38
CA LEU A 154 6.31 1.53 13.26
C LEU A 154 7.09 1.71 11.95
N GLU A 155 7.55 2.93 11.64
CA GLU A 155 8.36 3.23 10.46
C GLU A 155 9.61 2.37 10.39
N LYS A 156 10.36 2.21 11.49
CA LYS A 156 11.58 1.42 11.55
C LYS A 156 11.33 -0.08 11.39
N ILE A 157 10.30 -0.60 12.07
CA ILE A 157 9.93 -2.02 11.98
C ILE A 157 9.50 -2.37 10.56
N LEU A 158 8.63 -1.57 9.95
CA LEU A 158 8.19 -1.80 8.58
C LEU A 158 9.34 -1.70 7.58
N LEU A 159 10.27 -0.76 7.76
CA LEU A 159 11.47 -0.67 6.92
C LEU A 159 12.31 -1.95 7.00
N ALA A 160 12.55 -2.46 8.20
CA ALA A 160 13.29 -3.71 8.39
C ALA A 160 12.56 -4.90 7.75
N MET A 161 11.25 -4.99 7.94
CA MET A 161 10.41 -6.06 7.35
C MET A 161 10.44 -6.02 5.81
N VAL A 162 10.25 -4.84 5.21
CA VAL A 162 10.28 -4.67 3.74
C VAL A 162 11.65 -5.05 3.18
N PHE A 163 12.73 -4.62 3.82
CA PHE A 163 14.08 -4.96 3.41
C PHE A 163 14.35 -6.47 3.49
N THR A 164 13.99 -7.10 4.61
CA THR A 164 14.13 -8.56 4.79
C THR A 164 13.31 -9.32 3.76
N PHE A 165 12.03 -8.95 3.57
CA PHE A 165 11.17 -9.57 2.57
C PHE A 165 11.75 -9.44 1.16
N SER A 166 12.26 -8.26 0.78
CA SER A 166 12.85 -8.05 -0.55
C SER A 166 14.06 -8.94 -0.79
N ILE A 167 14.94 -9.08 0.21
CA ILE A 167 16.11 -9.97 0.12
C ILE A 167 15.67 -11.44 0.00
N VAL A 168 14.77 -11.89 0.86
CA VAL A 168 14.27 -13.27 0.86
C VAL A 168 13.61 -13.59 -0.49
N THR A 169 12.76 -12.71 -1.00
CA THR A 169 12.10 -12.88 -2.30
C THR A 169 13.12 -12.98 -3.44
N LEU A 170 14.15 -12.15 -3.41
CA LEU A 170 15.23 -12.19 -4.41
C LEU A 170 16.00 -13.51 -4.36
N ILE A 171 16.36 -13.97 -3.15
CA ILE A 171 17.04 -15.25 -2.95
C ILE A 171 16.17 -16.41 -3.48
N ILE A 172 14.88 -16.43 -3.14
CA ILE A 172 13.94 -17.45 -3.62
C ILE A 172 13.85 -17.42 -5.15
N ALA A 173 13.72 -16.24 -5.76
CA ALA A 173 13.63 -16.08 -7.20
C ALA A 173 14.87 -16.61 -7.93
N ILE A 174 16.06 -16.36 -7.38
CA ILE A 174 17.34 -16.89 -7.92
C ILE A 174 17.42 -18.40 -7.71
N ALA A 175 17.13 -18.90 -6.50
CA ALA A 175 17.20 -20.32 -6.21
C ALA A 175 16.22 -21.15 -7.05
N MET A 176 15.04 -20.59 -7.38
CA MET A 176 14.04 -21.24 -8.20
C MET A 176 14.54 -21.53 -9.63
N GLN A 177 15.50 -20.73 -10.14
CA GLN A 177 16.06 -20.96 -11.48
C GLN A 177 16.85 -22.27 -11.59
N SER A 178 17.31 -22.83 -10.48
CA SER A 178 18.00 -24.14 -10.42
C SER A 178 17.05 -25.34 -10.21
N THR A 179 15.74 -25.11 -10.22
CA THR A 179 14.71 -26.13 -10.01
C THR A 179 13.95 -26.42 -11.32
N PRO A 180 13.13 -27.50 -11.38
CA PRO A 180 12.23 -27.76 -12.51
C PRO A 180 11.22 -26.64 -12.78
N PHE A 181 11.06 -25.69 -11.84
CA PHE A 181 10.17 -24.53 -11.95
C PHE A 181 10.89 -23.25 -12.42
N SER A 182 12.02 -23.40 -13.12
CA SER A 182 12.76 -22.26 -13.68
C SER A 182 11.88 -21.47 -14.65
N ILE A 183 11.92 -20.14 -14.53
CA ILE A 183 11.16 -19.23 -15.40
C ILE A 183 11.89 -19.11 -16.73
N GLN A 184 11.19 -19.42 -17.81
CA GLN A 184 11.72 -19.28 -19.17
C GLN A 184 11.34 -17.91 -19.77
N ALA A 185 12.13 -17.43 -20.72
CA ALA A 185 11.81 -16.18 -21.41
C ALA A 185 10.44 -16.21 -22.11
N ASP A 186 10.07 -17.37 -22.65
CA ASP A 186 8.77 -17.58 -23.32
C ASP A 186 7.59 -17.47 -22.36
N ASP A 187 7.75 -17.83 -21.09
CA ASP A 187 6.72 -17.64 -20.05
C ASP A 187 6.43 -16.16 -19.83
N ILE A 188 7.49 -15.35 -19.75
CA ILE A 188 7.39 -13.90 -19.58
C ILE A 188 6.76 -13.26 -20.82
N LEU A 189 7.22 -13.61 -22.01
CA LEU A 189 6.69 -13.09 -23.26
C LEU A 189 5.22 -13.49 -23.46
N GLY A 190 4.89 -14.74 -23.16
CA GLY A 190 3.51 -15.23 -23.14
C GLY A 190 2.64 -14.46 -22.15
N GLY A 191 3.19 -14.15 -20.97
CA GLY A 191 2.52 -13.37 -19.92
C GLY A 191 2.26 -11.90 -20.29
N LEU A 192 2.98 -11.36 -21.26
CA LEU A 192 2.81 -10.00 -21.77
C LEU A 192 1.92 -9.93 -23.04
N SER A 193 1.33 -11.03 -23.45
CA SER A 193 0.52 -11.13 -24.70
C SER A 193 -0.89 -10.53 -24.59
N PHE A 194 -1.25 -9.88 -23.48
CA PHE A 194 -2.57 -9.29 -23.23
C PHE A 194 -3.76 -10.25 -23.35
N LYS A 195 -3.53 -11.55 -23.24
CA LYS A 195 -4.59 -12.55 -23.17
C LYS A 195 -5.24 -12.51 -21.78
N PHE A 196 -6.58 -12.62 -21.75
CA PHE A 196 -7.32 -12.61 -20.49
C PHE A 196 -8.16 -13.90 -20.41
N PRO A 197 -7.75 -14.90 -19.65
CA PRO A 197 -8.53 -16.11 -19.43
C PRO A 197 -9.75 -15.79 -18.56
N THR A 198 -10.93 -15.88 -19.16
CA THR A 198 -12.21 -15.49 -18.53
C THR A 198 -12.60 -16.34 -17.32
N GLU A 199 -12.12 -17.58 -17.26
CA GLU A 199 -12.32 -18.53 -16.15
C GLU A 199 -11.71 -18.03 -14.82
N HIS A 200 -10.69 -17.17 -14.88
CA HIS A 200 -10.02 -16.62 -13.70
C HIS A 200 -10.38 -15.15 -13.42
N THR A 201 -11.45 -14.62 -14.02
CA THR A 201 -11.83 -13.19 -13.94
C THR A 201 -11.99 -12.70 -12.50
N ALA A 202 -12.69 -13.43 -11.64
CA ALA A 202 -12.91 -13.01 -10.25
C ALA A 202 -11.58 -12.90 -9.47
N LEU A 203 -10.69 -13.89 -9.64
CA LEU A 203 -9.38 -13.89 -9.01
C LEU A 203 -8.48 -12.79 -9.60
N ALA A 204 -8.51 -12.57 -10.91
CA ALA A 204 -7.76 -11.51 -11.58
C ALA A 204 -8.19 -10.11 -11.08
N LEU A 205 -9.48 -9.87 -10.90
CA LEU A 205 -10.01 -8.62 -10.34
C LEU A 205 -9.61 -8.45 -8.87
N ALA A 206 -9.66 -9.52 -8.08
CA ALA A 206 -9.20 -9.49 -6.69
C ALA A 206 -7.70 -9.17 -6.62
N VAL A 207 -6.87 -9.83 -7.41
CA VAL A 207 -5.43 -9.54 -7.50
C VAL A 207 -5.19 -8.11 -7.95
N PHE A 208 -5.88 -7.61 -8.97
CA PHE A 208 -5.77 -6.22 -9.38
C PHE A 208 -6.11 -5.26 -8.24
N GLY A 209 -7.18 -5.52 -7.48
CA GLY A 209 -7.59 -4.70 -6.35
C GLY A 209 -6.56 -4.64 -5.23
N PHE A 210 -5.99 -5.79 -4.86
CA PHE A 210 -5.12 -5.95 -3.69
C PHE A 210 -3.61 -5.84 -4.01
N THR A 211 -3.18 -6.00 -5.26
CA THR A 211 -1.77 -5.84 -5.64
C THR A 211 -1.44 -4.36 -5.81
N GLY A 212 -0.35 -3.91 -5.20
CA GLY A 212 0.01 -2.50 -5.14
C GLY A 212 -0.87 -1.74 -4.13
N ILE A 213 -0.96 -0.43 -4.30
CA ILE A 213 -1.69 0.45 -3.38
C ILE A 213 -3.20 0.24 -3.54
N SER A 214 -3.90 -0.03 -2.44
CA SER A 214 -5.36 -0.04 -2.38
C SER A 214 -5.91 1.33 -1.93
N TYR A 215 -7.23 1.49 -1.96
CA TYR A 215 -7.85 2.74 -1.52
C TYR A 215 -7.60 3.03 -0.04
N GLY A 216 -7.47 2.00 0.79
CA GLY A 216 -7.20 2.13 2.22
C GLY A 216 -5.82 2.72 2.49
N GLU A 217 -4.79 2.25 1.79
CA GLU A 217 -3.44 2.81 1.89
C GLU A 217 -3.37 4.22 1.33
N ILE A 218 -4.08 4.52 0.22
CA ILE A 218 -4.14 5.89 -0.32
C ILE A 218 -4.75 6.84 0.71
N MET A 219 -5.84 6.45 1.35
CA MET A 219 -6.48 7.23 2.40
C MET A 219 -5.53 7.43 3.59
N ALA A 220 -4.95 6.35 4.12
CA ALA A 220 -4.05 6.40 5.26
C ALA A 220 -2.77 7.20 4.97
N TYR A 221 -2.26 7.14 3.74
CA TYR A 221 -1.08 7.89 3.32
C TYR A 221 -1.22 9.40 3.53
N THR A 222 -2.39 9.95 3.32
CA THR A 222 -2.65 11.38 3.53
C THR A 222 -2.45 11.80 4.99
N TYR A 223 -2.80 10.94 5.93
CA TYR A 223 -2.58 11.16 7.37
C TYR A 223 -1.11 11.02 7.75
N TRP A 224 -0.43 10.02 7.19
CA TRP A 224 1.02 9.85 7.43
C TRP A 224 1.84 11.00 6.86
N CYS A 225 1.46 11.57 5.72
CA CYS A 225 2.07 12.79 5.19
C CYS A 225 1.90 13.98 6.15
N LYS A 226 0.71 14.12 6.74
CA LYS A 226 0.42 15.17 7.73
C LYS A 226 1.24 14.97 9.01
N GLU A 227 1.32 13.75 9.54
CA GLU A 227 2.10 13.37 10.72
C GLU A 227 3.60 13.63 10.52
N LYS A 228 4.13 13.29 9.35
CA LYS A 228 5.54 13.57 8.99
C LYS A 228 5.82 15.05 8.77
N GLY A 229 4.77 15.86 8.60
CA GLY A 229 4.88 17.33 8.48
C GLY A 229 4.99 17.85 7.03
N TYR A 230 4.56 17.08 6.04
CA TYR A 230 4.56 17.52 4.63
C TYR A 230 3.59 18.68 4.37
N SER A 231 2.61 18.86 5.24
CA SER A 231 1.67 20.00 5.21
C SER A 231 2.13 21.21 6.02
N ASN A 232 3.33 21.17 6.63
CA ASN A 232 3.88 22.24 7.45
C ASN A 232 4.59 23.29 6.58
N HIS A 233 3.82 24.06 5.84
CA HIS A 233 4.27 25.20 5.06
C HIS A 233 3.27 26.36 5.21
N ASP A 234 3.74 27.61 5.10
CA ASP A 234 2.90 28.81 5.25
C ASP A 234 2.32 29.29 3.91
N GLY A 235 2.19 28.39 2.93
CA GLY A 235 1.76 28.74 1.60
C GLY A 235 2.89 29.26 0.69
N ASP A 236 4.14 29.28 1.19
CA ASP A 236 5.31 29.62 0.36
C ASP A 236 5.44 28.62 -0.80
N PRO A 237 5.35 29.09 -2.05
CA PRO A 237 5.40 28.22 -3.24
C PRO A 237 6.67 27.36 -3.33
N LYS A 238 7.80 27.87 -2.83
CA LYS A 238 9.07 27.13 -2.81
C LYS A 238 9.03 25.97 -1.82
N GLN A 239 8.46 26.16 -0.64
CA GLN A 239 8.27 25.10 0.36
C GLN A 239 7.29 24.05 -0.15
N VAL A 240 6.15 24.46 -0.69
CA VAL A 240 5.16 23.56 -1.31
C VAL A 240 5.80 22.71 -2.39
N LYS A 241 6.55 23.31 -3.33
CA LYS A 241 7.25 22.60 -4.41
C LYS A 241 8.26 21.58 -3.86
N ASN A 242 9.01 21.93 -2.83
CA ASN A 242 9.97 21.02 -2.22
C ASN A 242 9.32 19.87 -1.48
N TRP A 243 8.21 20.10 -0.78
CA TRP A 243 7.43 19.04 -0.14
C TRP A 243 6.80 18.11 -1.16
N ILE A 244 6.23 18.65 -2.25
CA ILE A 244 5.73 17.83 -3.36
C ILE A 244 6.84 16.96 -3.95
N LYS A 245 8.02 17.52 -4.25
CA LYS A 245 9.16 16.74 -4.74
C LYS A 245 9.61 15.66 -3.76
N THR A 246 9.52 15.89 -2.47
CA THR A 246 9.86 14.91 -1.44
C THR A 246 8.84 13.78 -1.42
N CYS A 247 7.56 14.12 -1.49
CA CYS A 247 6.46 13.19 -1.53
C CYS A 247 6.50 12.30 -2.77
N LEU A 248 6.80 12.89 -3.93
CA LEU A 248 6.86 12.22 -5.22
C LEU A 248 8.15 11.43 -5.48
N LEU A 249 9.14 11.54 -4.62
CA LEU A 249 10.40 10.79 -4.77
C LEU A 249 10.15 9.27 -4.80
N TYR A 250 9.10 8.81 -4.16
CA TYR A 250 8.71 7.41 -4.11
C TYR A 250 7.56 7.05 -5.07
N THR A 251 6.86 8.05 -5.57
CA THR A 251 5.87 7.87 -6.62
C THR A 251 6.50 8.29 -7.95
N SER A 252 6.23 7.55 -9.01
CA SER A 252 6.84 7.76 -10.33
C SER A 252 6.90 9.27 -10.73
N PRO A 253 8.02 9.76 -11.27
CA PRO A 253 8.12 11.14 -11.72
C PRO A 253 7.13 11.38 -12.85
N SER A 254 6.18 12.29 -12.64
CA SER A 254 5.29 12.75 -13.69
C SER A 254 6.06 13.64 -14.68
N PRO A 255 5.77 13.59 -15.98
CA PRO A 255 6.35 14.50 -16.97
C PRO A 255 6.16 16.00 -16.66
N ARG A 256 5.17 16.35 -15.83
CA ARG A 256 4.89 17.71 -15.39
C ARG A 256 5.88 18.30 -14.38
N ASP A 257 6.75 17.49 -13.80
CA ASP A 257 7.68 17.94 -12.75
C ASP A 257 9.02 18.47 -13.29
N ARG A 258 9.19 18.53 -14.60
CA ARG A 258 10.43 18.98 -15.26
C ARG A 258 10.50 20.49 -15.52
N HIS A 259 9.48 21.26 -15.13
CA HIS A 259 9.45 22.72 -15.32
C HIS A 259 9.44 23.49 -14.01
#